data_79717df3826cb1c4e65fcdbb27e653c1
#
_entry.id   79717df3826cb1c4e65fcdbb27e653c1
#
_cell.length_a   1.000
_cell.length_b   1.000
_cell.length_c   1.000
_cell.angle_alpha   90.00
_cell.angle_beta   90.00
_cell.angle_gamma   90.00
#
_symmetry.space_group_name_H-M   'P 1'
#
loop_
_entity.id
_entity.type
_entity.pdbx_description
1 polymer ?
#
loop_
_entity_poly.entity_id
_entity_poly.type
_entity_poly.pdbx_seq_one_letter_code
_entity_poly.pdbx_strand_id
1 'polypeptide(L)'
;MQGHKQYKNTVSARIINIATLAVTLGISAILIAMATSRGLQKEIQNKTSVFNGHILITLFENNESQVSVLPFEDNDLVRQKIRENKNIKRFHSIALKAGMLKTNSHFEGVLFKGVSSNFDWSSLDAFLTDGKFPDLSNTISKEILISETLARQLDLKVGDQTDTYFQRQSNQGLPKKRRFTVAGIYFSGFPDIDQTLLYGDLRQIQKLNRWEKNMIGAYELFVKDFSLIQNTTDQIYNSIPSELNSIPIFDRFPSIL
;
A
#
# COMPACT_ATOMS: atom_id res chain seq x y z
N MET A 1 50.69 45.70 37.25
CA MET A 1 50.64 44.33 36.71
C MET A 1 49.29 43.61 36.78
N GLN A 2 48.17 44.32 37.04
CA GLN A 2 46.81 43.72 37.16
C GLN A 2 46.00 43.75 35.87
N GLY A 3 46.35 44.59 34.88
CA GLY A 3 45.55 44.69 33.65
C GLY A 3 45.66 43.54 32.64
N HIS A 4 46.78 42.84 32.62
CA HIS A 4 47.02 41.73 31.68
C HIS A 4 46.28 40.40 32.00
N LYS A 5 45.98 40.16 33.29
CA LYS A 5 45.24 38.98 33.73
C LYS A 5 43.74 39.08 33.42
N GLN A 6 43.15 40.26 33.54
CA GLN A 6 41.73 40.50 33.27
C GLN A 6 41.41 40.41 31.78
N TYR A 7 42.30 40.85 30.90
CA TYR A 7 42.14 40.79 29.44
C TYR A 7 42.23 39.37 28.90
N LYS A 8 43.16 38.55 29.44
CA LYS A 8 43.26 37.11 29.09
C LYS A 8 42.01 36.35 29.49
N ASN A 9 41.43 36.61 30.66
CA ASN A 9 40.19 35.93 31.11
C ASN A 9 38.98 36.29 30.23
N THR A 10 38.88 37.53 29.74
CA THR A 10 37.77 37.98 28.88
C THR A 10 37.86 37.37 27.47
N VAL A 11 39.07 37.24 26.90
CA VAL A 11 39.29 36.63 25.59
C VAL A 11 39.04 35.10 25.65
N SER A 12 39.54 34.43 26.69
CA SER A 12 39.30 33.01 26.89
C SER A 12 37.82 32.72 27.09
N ALA A 13 37.09 33.51 27.85
CA ALA A 13 35.64 33.38 28.04
C ALA A 13 34.86 33.56 26.72
N ARG A 14 35.26 34.50 25.86
CA ARG A 14 34.62 34.69 24.54
C ARG A 14 34.88 33.50 23.63
N ILE A 15 36.09 32.93 23.61
CA ILE A 15 36.43 31.75 22.83
C ILE A 15 35.61 30.56 23.29
N ILE A 16 35.49 30.34 24.61
CA ILE A 16 34.67 29.26 25.18
C ILE A 16 33.22 29.44 24.80
N ASN A 17 32.66 30.65 24.90
CA ASN A 17 31.26 30.90 24.54
C ASN A 17 30.99 30.65 23.04
N ILE A 18 31.89 31.04 22.16
CA ILE A 18 31.77 30.80 20.73
C ILE A 18 31.86 29.29 20.44
N ALA A 19 32.79 28.58 21.08
CA ALA A 19 32.93 27.13 20.93
C ALA A 19 31.67 26.40 21.44
N THR A 20 31.17 26.81 22.62
CA THR A 20 29.91 26.25 23.17
C THR A 20 28.73 26.49 22.25
N LEU A 21 28.58 27.70 21.74
CA LEU A 21 27.52 28.05 20.78
C LEU A 21 27.62 27.20 19.51
N ALA A 22 28.82 27.07 18.95
CA ALA A 22 29.05 26.25 17.74
C ALA A 22 28.68 24.77 17.96
N VAL A 23 29.11 24.19 19.09
CA VAL A 23 28.80 22.79 19.45
C VAL A 23 27.29 22.63 19.68
N THR A 24 26.66 23.57 20.40
CA THR A 24 25.22 23.52 20.65
C THR A 24 24.41 23.58 19.34
N LEU A 25 24.77 24.50 18.42
CA LEU A 25 24.15 24.59 17.12
C LEU A 25 24.35 23.30 16.29
N GLY A 26 25.57 22.72 16.31
CA GLY A 26 25.87 21.47 15.63
C GLY A 26 25.03 20.31 16.14
N ILE A 27 24.97 20.12 17.47
CA ILE A 27 24.15 19.06 18.09
C ILE A 27 22.66 19.28 17.78
N SER A 28 22.18 20.53 17.90
CA SER A 28 20.77 20.84 17.61
C SER A 28 20.41 20.52 16.15
N ALA A 29 21.29 20.87 15.21
CA ALA A 29 21.08 20.55 13.79
C ALA A 29 21.01 19.04 13.55
N ILE A 30 21.88 18.25 14.18
CA ILE A 30 21.87 16.77 14.08
C ILE A 30 20.57 16.21 14.67
N LEU A 31 20.13 16.68 15.83
CA LEU A 31 18.90 16.21 16.47
C LEU A 31 17.66 16.52 15.61
N ILE A 32 17.59 17.72 15.03
CA ILE A 32 16.51 18.10 14.12
C ILE A 32 16.53 17.21 12.88
N ALA A 33 17.68 17.00 12.26
CA ALA A 33 17.82 16.14 11.08
C ALA A 33 17.37 14.70 11.37
N MET A 34 17.80 14.13 12.51
CA MET A 34 17.37 12.78 12.93
C MET A 34 15.88 12.69 13.21
N ALA A 35 15.30 13.69 13.89
CA ALA A 35 13.87 13.71 14.18
C ALA A 35 13.04 13.81 12.90
N THR A 36 13.44 14.67 11.96
CA THR A 36 12.78 14.83 10.67
C THR A 36 12.87 13.55 9.83
N SER A 37 14.05 12.94 9.76
CA SER A 37 14.27 11.69 9.02
C SER A 37 13.38 10.55 9.54
N ARG A 38 13.34 10.36 10.87
CA ARG A 38 12.48 9.33 11.49
C ARG A 38 10.99 9.63 11.30
N GLY A 39 10.60 10.90 11.37
CA GLY A 39 9.22 11.31 11.12
C GLY A 39 8.78 11.00 9.69
N LEU A 40 9.60 11.34 8.71
CA LEU A 40 9.35 11.08 7.30
C LEU A 40 9.29 9.57 7.01
N GLN A 41 10.25 8.80 7.53
CA GLN A 41 10.26 7.35 7.37
C GLN A 41 8.99 6.70 7.90
N LYS A 42 8.56 7.09 9.11
CA LYS A 42 7.30 6.59 9.71
C LYS A 42 6.08 6.94 8.86
N GLU A 43 6.04 8.14 8.30
CA GLU A 43 4.94 8.57 7.42
C GLU A 43 4.89 7.77 6.12
N ILE A 44 6.05 7.52 5.49
CA ILE A 44 6.16 6.66 4.31
C ILE A 44 5.69 5.24 4.63
N GLN A 45 6.17 4.65 5.72
CA GLN A 45 5.77 3.32 6.17
C GLN A 45 4.26 3.22 6.38
N ASN A 46 3.67 4.17 7.10
CA ASN A 46 2.24 4.19 7.38
C ASN A 46 1.42 4.27 6.09
N LYS A 47 1.70 5.24 5.23
CA LYS A 47 0.95 5.45 3.98
C LYS A 47 1.10 4.27 3.03
N THR A 48 2.33 3.79 2.79
CA THR A 48 2.55 2.62 1.92
C THR A 48 1.79 1.40 2.42
N SER A 49 1.77 1.20 3.75
CA SER A 49 1.06 0.09 4.37
C SER A 49 -0.46 0.16 4.23
N VAL A 50 -1.04 1.37 4.21
CA VAL A 50 -2.49 1.53 4.02
C VAL A 50 -2.94 0.93 2.69
N PHE A 51 -2.16 1.13 1.62
CA PHE A 51 -2.49 0.67 0.28
C PHE A 51 -2.05 -0.76 -0.02
N ASN A 52 -1.04 -1.29 0.69
CA ASN A 52 -0.40 -2.58 0.36
C ASN A 52 -0.44 -3.61 1.50
N GLY A 53 -1.02 -3.26 2.65
CA GLY A 53 -0.94 -4.08 3.87
C GLY A 53 0.48 -4.19 4.42
N HIS A 54 0.60 -4.74 5.61
CA HIS A 54 1.90 -4.98 6.27
C HIS A 54 2.49 -6.34 5.89
N ILE A 55 1.63 -7.35 5.73
CA ILE A 55 2.01 -8.72 5.39
C ILE A 55 1.05 -9.22 4.31
N LEU A 56 1.58 -9.90 3.31
CA LEU A 56 0.82 -10.56 2.26
C LEU A 56 0.96 -12.07 2.40
N ILE A 57 -0.15 -12.80 2.49
CA ILE A 57 -0.16 -14.27 2.38
C ILE A 57 -0.61 -14.63 0.98
N THR A 58 0.20 -15.37 0.24
CA THR A 58 -0.08 -15.80 -1.13
C THR A 58 0.59 -17.15 -1.43
N LEU A 59 0.30 -17.76 -2.56
CA LEU A 59 1.02 -18.94 -3.02
C LEU A 59 2.48 -18.61 -3.34
N PHE A 60 3.39 -19.56 -3.15
CA PHE A 60 4.81 -19.40 -3.50
C PHE A 60 5.00 -19.03 -4.98
N GLU A 61 4.20 -19.56 -5.86
CA GLU A 61 4.24 -19.30 -7.31
C GLU A 61 3.90 -17.84 -7.67
N ASN A 62 3.31 -17.09 -6.75
CA ASN A 62 2.98 -15.68 -6.94
C ASN A 62 4.07 -14.73 -6.41
N ASN A 63 5.11 -15.22 -5.71
CA ASN A 63 6.08 -14.39 -4.98
C ASN A 63 6.83 -13.38 -5.88
N GLU A 64 7.14 -13.76 -7.12
CA GLU A 64 7.86 -12.91 -8.07
C GLU A 64 6.92 -12.06 -8.92
N SER A 65 5.60 -12.13 -8.70
CA SER A 65 4.60 -11.47 -9.51
C SER A 65 3.87 -10.37 -8.74
N GLN A 66 3.71 -9.22 -9.37
CA GLN A 66 2.83 -8.16 -8.85
C GLN A 66 1.34 -8.49 -9.03
N VAL A 67 0.99 -9.56 -9.76
CA VAL A 67 -0.39 -9.98 -10.00
C VAL A 67 -0.64 -11.36 -9.42
N SER A 68 -1.88 -11.64 -9.08
CA SER A 68 -2.31 -12.96 -8.64
C SER A 68 -2.41 -13.90 -9.84
N VAL A 69 -1.34 -14.65 -10.11
CA VAL A 69 -1.25 -15.58 -11.23
C VAL A 69 -2.09 -16.82 -10.95
N LEU A 70 -1.89 -17.44 -9.79
CA LEU A 70 -2.64 -18.60 -9.32
C LEU A 70 -3.48 -18.23 -8.09
N PRO A 71 -4.73 -18.70 -8.03
CA PRO A 71 -5.59 -18.51 -6.86
C PRO A 71 -5.41 -19.66 -5.87
N PHE A 72 -5.79 -19.41 -4.64
CA PHE A 72 -6.01 -20.44 -3.63
C PHE A 72 -7.36 -20.23 -2.93
N GLU A 73 -7.80 -21.26 -2.23
CA GLU A 73 -9.10 -21.23 -1.56
C GLU A 73 -9.07 -20.29 -0.34
N ASP A 74 -10.08 -19.44 -0.23
CA ASP A 74 -10.33 -18.61 0.95
C ASP A 74 -10.79 -19.51 2.12
N ASN A 75 -9.82 -20.08 2.83
CA ASN A 75 -9.99 -21.18 3.77
C ASN A 75 -10.22 -20.66 5.20
N ASP A 76 -11.26 -21.19 5.86
CA ASP A 76 -11.60 -20.82 7.21
C ASP A 76 -10.51 -21.15 8.24
N LEU A 77 -9.74 -22.24 8.04
CA LEU A 77 -8.60 -22.55 8.91
C LEU A 77 -7.51 -21.47 8.85
N VAL A 78 -7.17 -21.01 7.64
CA VAL A 78 -6.20 -19.91 7.49
C VAL A 78 -6.73 -18.64 8.11
N ARG A 79 -8.00 -18.29 7.86
CA ARG A 79 -8.67 -17.13 8.50
C ARG A 79 -8.66 -17.22 10.01
N GLN A 80 -8.88 -18.41 10.58
CA GLN A 80 -8.83 -18.63 12.01
C GLN A 80 -7.43 -18.37 12.56
N LYS A 81 -6.38 -18.93 11.93
CA LYS A 81 -4.98 -18.69 12.33
C LYS A 81 -4.61 -17.22 12.29
N ILE A 82 -5.06 -16.49 11.27
CA ILE A 82 -4.86 -15.05 11.19
C ILE A 82 -5.56 -14.33 12.35
N ARG A 83 -6.81 -14.68 12.68
CA ARG A 83 -7.58 -14.06 13.78
C ARG A 83 -7.03 -14.37 15.16
N GLU A 84 -6.46 -15.55 15.37
CA GLU A 84 -5.85 -15.98 16.63
C GLU A 84 -4.55 -15.19 16.94
N ASN A 85 -3.90 -14.64 15.93
CA ASN A 85 -2.67 -13.87 16.13
C ASN A 85 -2.99 -12.47 16.67
N LYS A 86 -2.59 -12.25 17.95
CA LYS A 86 -2.88 -11.01 18.70
C LYS A 86 -2.25 -9.74 18.12
N ASN A 87 -1.23 -9.88 17.27
CA ASN A 87 -0.55 -8.75 16.62
C ASN A 87 -1.34 -8.23 15.43
N ILE A 88 -2.22 -9.04 14.84
CA ILE A 88 -3.01 -8.65 13.67
C ILE A 88 -4.20 -7.82 14.11
N LYS A 89 -4.38 -6.68 13.46
CA LYS A 89 -5.51 -5.75 13.68
C LYS A 89 -6.69 -6.11 12.77
N ARG A 90 -6.41 -6.38 11.50
CA ARG A 90 -7.41 -6.74 10.47
C ARG A 90 -6.73 -7.44 9.30
N PHE A 91 -7.52 -8.07 8.45
CA PHE A 91 -7.06 -8.63 7.17
C PHE A 91 -8.18 -8.60 6.14
N HIS A 92 -7.81 -8.65 4.86
CA HIS A 92 -8.73 -8.64 3.74
C HIS A 92 -8.32 -9.70 2.72
N SER A 93 -9.33 -10.33 2.09
CA SER A 93 -9.13 -11.17 0.91
C SER A 93 -9.08 -10.29 -0.32
N ILE A 94 -8.01 -10.43 -1.11
CA ILE A 94 -7.78 -9.62 -2.30
C ILE A 94 -7.36 -10.48 -3.49
N ALA A 95 -7.40 -9.89 -4.67
CA ALA A 95 -6.66 -10.36 -5.84
C ALA A 95 -6.14 -9.16 -6.64
N LEU A 96 -5.00 -9.34 -7.30
CA LEU A 96 -4.36 -8.32 -8.12
C LEU A 96 -4.33 -8.77 -9.58
N LYS A 97 -4.72 -7.88 -10.49
CA LYS A 97 -4.69 -8.17 -11.92
C LYS A 97 -4.25 -6.95 -12.72
N ALA A 98 -3.23 -7.13 -13.58
CA ALA A 98 -2.84 -6.09 -14.51
C ALA A 98 -3.91 -5.89 -15.59
N GLY A 99 -4.14 -4.66 -15.95
CA GLY A 99 -5.06 -4.24 -16.97
C GLY A 99 -4.64 -2.96 -17.64
N MET A 100 -5.43 -2.49 -18.57
CA MET A 100 -5.25 -1.22 -19.26
C MET A 100 -6.58 -0.47 -19.28
N LEU A 101 -6.63 0.65 -18.60
CA LEU A 101 -7.74 1.60 -18.71
C LEU A 101 -7.65 2.32 -20.04
N LYS A 102 -8.77 2.47 -20.72
CA LYS A 102 -8.83 3.16 -22.02
C LYS A 102 -10.02 4.09 -22.08
N THR A 103 -9.75 5.32 -22.46
CA THR A 103 -10.73 6.32 -22.91
C THR A 103 -10.67 6.48 -24.44
N ASN A 104 -11.39 7.44 -25.00
CA ASN A 104 -11.37 7.69 -26.44
C ASN A 104 -10.01 8.16 -26.94
N SER A 105 -9.25 8.89 -26.10
CA SER A 105 -8.00 9.57 -26.46
C SER A 105 -6.76 9.03 -25.76
N HIS A 106 -6.92 8.37 -24.59
CA HIS A 106 -5.82 7.99 -23.72
C HIS A 106 -5.95 6.54 -23.26
N PHE A 107 -4.83 5.95 -22.85
CA PHE A 107 -4.78 4.64 -22.19
C PHE A 107 -3.64 4.62 -21.17
N GLU A 108 -3.89 3.93 -20.04
CA GLU A 108 -2.92 3.78 -18.95
C GLU A 108 -2.89 2.33 -18.47
N GLY A 109 -1.68 1.83 -18.17
CA GLY A 109 -1.48 0.55 -17.52
C GLY A 109 -1.88 0.64 -16.05
N VAL A 110 -2.67 -0.33 -15.57
CA VAL A 110 -3.17 -0.31 -14.20
C VAL A 110 -3.03 -1.65 -13.51
N LEU A 111 -2.90 -1.61 -12.20
CA LEU A 111 -3.02 -2.75 -11.31
C LEU A 111 -4.40 -2.69 -10.64
N PHE A 112 -5.30 -3.54 -11.09
CA PHE A 112 -6.64 -3.68 -10.51
C PHE A 112 -6.55 -4.51 -9.23
N LYS A 113 -6.76 -3.86 -8.09
CA LYS A 113 -6.89 -4.51 -6.78
C LYS A 113 -8.36 -4.82 -6.51
N GLY A 114 -8.72 -6.07 -6.75
CA GLY A 114 -10.03 -6.58 -6.39
C GLY A 114 -10.08 -6.85 -4.90
N VAL A 115 -11.04 -6.23 -4.21
CA VAL A 115 -11.26 -6.40 -2.77
C VAL A 115 -12.61 -7.06 -2.51
N SER A 116 -12.71 -7.79 -1.40
CA SER A 116 -13.94 -8.49 -1.00
C SER A 116 -15.01 -7.52 -0.51
N SER A 117 -16.27 -7.97 -0.46
CA SER A 117 -17.42 -7.13 -0.05
C SER A 117 -17.34 -6.61 1.38
N ASN A 118 -16.54 -7.23 2.24
CA ASN A 118 -16.28 -6.82 3.62
C ASN A 118 -14.99 -6.01 3.79
N PHE A 119 -14.46 -5.44 2.70
CA PHE A 119 -13.27 -4.59 2.76
C PHE A 119 -13.54 -3.34 3.61
N ASP A 120 -12.64 -3.08 4.55
CA ASP A 120 -12.74 -1.90 5.43
C ASP A 120 -12.13 -0.66 4.74
N TRP A 121 -13.02 0.16 4.17
CA TRP A 121 -12.66 1.41 3.49
C TRP A 121 -12.19 2.51 4.44
N SER A 122 -12.47 2.41 5.76
CA SER A 122 -12.16 3.47 6.73
C SER A 122 -10.69 3.88 6.76
N SER A 123 -9.79 2.97 6.39
CA SER A 123 -8.35 3.27 6.28
C SER A 123 -8.00 4.17 5.09
N LEU A 124 -8.90 4.26 4.12
CA LEU A 124 -8.73 5.09 2.92
C LEU A 124 -9.52 6.41 2.99
N ASP A 125 -10.32 6.64 4.04
CA ASP A 125 -11.15 7.84 4.19
C ASP A 125 -10.35 9.14 4.05
N ALA A 126 -9.17 9.20 4.65
CA ALA A 126 -8.30 10.37 4.60
C ALA A 126 -7.68 10.64 3.22
N PHE A 127 -7.76 9.67 2.32
CA PHE A 127 -7.18 9.76 0.97
C PHE A 127 -8.25 10.00 -0.11
N LEU A 128 -9.54 9.83 0.20
CA LEU A 128 -10.63 10.10 -0.73
C LEU A 128 -10.74 11.60 -0.99
N THR A 129 -10.62 12.01 -2.26
CA THR A 129 -10.64 13.44 -2.66
C THR A 129 -11.95 13.83 -3.33
N ASP A 130 -12.64 12.89 -3.99
CA ASP A 130 -13.92 13.14 -4.64
C ASP A 130 -14.77 11.85 -4.74
N GLY A 131 -16.09 11.99 -4.75
CA GLY A 131 -17.03 10.88 -4.88
C GLY A 131 -17.18 10.03 -3.61
N LYS A 132 -17.31 8.72 -3.79
CA LYS A 132 -17.54 7.74 -2.72
C LYS A 132 -16.75 6.45 -2.99
N PHE A 133 -16.62 5.62 -1.97
CA PHE A 133 -16.08 4.26 -2.16
C PHE A 133 -17.05 3.39 -2.97
N PRO A 134 -16.51 2.43 -3.77
CA PRO A 134 -17.35 1.47 -4.50
C PRO A 134 -18.27 0.67 -3.59
N ASP A 135 -19.53 0.55 -3.95
CA ASP A 135 -20.46 -0.35 -3.27
C ASP A 135 -20.27 -1.79 -3.76
N LEU A 136 -19.79 -2.65 -2.86
CA LEU A 136 -19.50 -4.07 -3.12
C LEU A 136 -20.49 -5.02 -2.45
N SER A 137 -21.55 -4.51 -1.82
CA SER A 137 -22.41 -5.29 -0.90
C SER A 137 -23.32 -6.30 -1.59
N ASN A 138 -23.93 -5.94 -2.70
CA ASN A 138 -24.99 -6.73 -3.32
C ASN A 138 -24.50 -7.55 -4.53
N THR A 139 -24.72 -7.03 -5.70
CA THR A 139 -24.32 -7.66 -6.96
C THR A 139 -22.83 -7.41 -7.23
N ILE A 140 -22.26 -8.11 -8.22
CA ILE A 140 -20.89 -7.84 -8.65
C ILE A 140 -20.79 -6.40 -9.16
N SER A 141 -20.09 -5.58 -8.42
CA SER A 141 -19.97 -4.17 -8.68
C SER A 141 -19.19 -3.87 -9.96
N LYS A 142 -19.61 -2.83 -10.66
CA LYS A 142 -18.85 -2.23 -11.77
C LYS A 142 -18.24 -0.89 -11.36
N GLU A 143 -18.35 -0.52 -10.09
CA GLU A 143 -17.75 0.68 -9.55
C GLU A 143 -16.26 0.47 -9.27
N ILE A 144 -15.46 1.50 -9.55
CA ILE A 144 -14.03 1.52 -9.25
C ILE A 144 -13.66 2.81 -8.53
N LEU A 145 -12.61 2.72 -7.72
CA LEU A 145 -11.92 3.85 -7.11
C LEU A 145 -10.58 4.01 -7.83
N ILE A 146 -10.33 5.17 -8.42
CA ILE A 146 -9.10 5.47 -9.16
C ILE A 146 -8.32 6.59 -8.46
N SER A 147 -7.04 6.71 -8.76
CA SER A 147 -6.24 7.83 -8.24
C SER A 147 -6.56 9.13 -8.99
N GLU A 148 -6.25 10.27 -8.37
CA GLU A 148 -6.31 11.59 -9.00
C GLU A 148 -5.38 11.68 -10.22
N THR A 149 -4.22 11.03 -10.15
CA THR A 149 -3.26 10.98 -11.27
C THR A 149 -3.86 10.26 -12.48
N LEU A 150 -4.44 9.06 -12.28
CA LEU A 150 -5.12 8.33 -13.35
C LEU A 150 -6.34 9.09 -13.88
N ALA A 151 -7.14 9.71 -12.99
CA ALA A 151 -8.29 10.52 -13.38
C ALA A 151 -7.89 11.67 -14.31
N ARG A 152 -6.81 12.39 -13.96
CA ARG A 152 -6.29 13.50 -14.77
C ARG A 152 -5.68 13.02 -16.09
N GLN A 153 -4.89 11.94 -16.10
CA GLN A 153 -4.26 11.39 -17.31
C GLN A 153 -5.28 10.89 -18.32
N LEU A 154 -6.39 10.33 -17.83
CA LEU A 154 -7.43 9.74 -18.66
C LEU A 154 -8.63 10.69 -18.92
N ASP A 155 -8.58 11.91 -18.36
CA ASP A 155 -9.70 12.89 -18.39
C ASP A 155 -11.01 12.27 -17.88
N LEU A 156 -10.95 11.59 -16.72
CA LEU A 156 -12.07 10.94 -16.06
C LEU A 156 -12.49 11.69 -14.82
N LYS A 157 -13.80 11.72 -14.58
CA LYS A 157 -14.45 12.30 -13.38
C LYS A 157 -15.32 11.24 -12.70
N VAL A 158 -15.72 11.52 -11.48
CA VAL A 158 -16.71 10.70 -10.76
C VAL A 158 -18.00 10.60 -11.59
N GLY A 159 -18.50 9.39 -11.78
CA GLY A 159 -19.66 9.07 -12.62
C GLY A 159 -19.32 8.66 -14.05
N ASP A 160 -18.12 8.94 -14.54
CA ASP A 160 -17.73 8.57 -15.89
C ASP A 160 -17.53 7.06 -16.04
N GLN A 161 -17.73 6.59 -17.27
CA GLN A 161 -17.51 5.21 -17.64
C GLN A 161 -16.20 5.05 -18.42
N THR A 162 -15.45 4.01 -18.10
CA THR A 162 -14.19 3.66 -18.78
C THR A 162 -14.16 2.18 -19.13
N ASP A 163 -13.50 1.86 -20.24
CA ASP A 163 -13.27 0.48 -20.65
C ASP A 163 -11.90 0.02 -20.16
N THR A 164 -11.88 -1.12 -19.47
CA THR A 164 -10.64 -1.76 -19.01
C THR A 164 -10.42 -3.06 -19.76
N TYR A 165 -9.22 -3.24 -20.26
CA TYR A 165 -8.80 -4.43 -21.00
C TYR A 165 -7.85 -5.26 -20.12
N PHE A 166 -8.18 -6.54 -19.96
CA PHE A 166 -7.40 -7.48 -19.16
C PHE A 166 -6.84 -8.57 -20.04
N GLN A 167 -5.53 -8.83 -19.92
CA GLN A 167 -4.91 -9.95 -20.59
C GLN A 167 -5.46 -11.28 -20.05
N ARG A 168 -5.62 -12.27 -20.92
CA ARG A 168 -5.99 -13.62 -20.52
C ARG A 168 -4.80 -14.34 -19.88
N GLN A 169 -5.04 -15.24 -18.95
CA GLN A 169 -4.00 -16.11 -18.37
C GLN A 169 -3.31 -16.99 -19.42
N SER A 170 -4.08 -17.55 -20.36
CA SER A 170 -3.49 -18.13 -21.54
C SER A 170 -3.21 -17.00 -22.51
N ASN A 171 -1.97 -16.71 -22.83
CA ASN A 171 -1.54 -15.67 -23.79
C ASN A 171 -2.20 -15.75 -25.18
N GLN A 172 -3.27 -16.54 -25.33
CA GLN A 172 -4.01 -16.77 -26.55
C GLN A 172 -5.36 -16.04 -26.53
N GLY A 173 -5.61 -15.26 -27.55
CA GLY A 173 -6.86 -14.56 -27.81
C GLY A 173 -6.91 -13.09 -27.39
N LEU A 174 -7.98 -12.41 -27.81
CA LEU A 174 -8.17 -10.99 -27.53
C LEU A 174 -8.34 -10.71 -26.02
N PRO A 175 -7.82 -9.57 -25.53
CA PRO A 175 -8.01 -9.13 -24.15
C PRO A 175 -9.51 -9.12 -23.78
N LYS A 176 -9.80 -9.44 -22.53
CA LYS A 176 -11.17 -9.36 -22.00
C LYS A 176 -11.48 -7.91 -21.64
N LYS A 177 -12.53 -7.37 -22.23
CA LYS A 177 -13.03 -6.02 -21.95
C LYS A 177 -14.01 -6.04 -20.77
N ARG A 178 -13.89 -5.07 -19.88
CA ARG A 178 -14.86 -4.73 -18.83
C ARG A 178 -15.11 -3.24 -18.83
N ARG A 179 -16.36 -2.84 -18.60
CA ARG A 179 -16.72 -1.44 -18.44
C ARG A 179 -16.98 -1.18 -16.97
N PHE A 180 -16.35 -0.15 -16.45
CA PHE A 180 -16.46 0.31 -15.07
C PHE A 180 -16.95 1.76 -15.02
N THR A 181 -17.54 2.12 -13.87
CA THR A 181 -17.94 3.49 -13.53
C THR A 181 -17.02 3.98 -12.41
N VAL A 182 -16.49 5.16 -12.53
CA VAL A 182 -15.67 5.81 -11.50
C VAL A 182 -16.60 6.24 -10.35
N ALA A 183 -16.52 5.56 -9.20
CA ALA A 183 -17.32 5.89 -8.02
C ALA A 183 -16.66 6.98 -7.18
N GLY A 184 -15.33 6.98 -7.15
CA GLY A 184 -14.58 7.95 -6.38
C GLY A 184 -13.13 8.07 -6.88
N ILE A 185 -12.49 9.13 -6.38
CA ILE A 185 -11.11 9.49 -6.70
C ILE A 185 -10.34 9.62 -5.38
N TYR A 186 -9.13 9.06 -5.33
CA TYR A 186 -8.25 9.14 -4.17
C TYR A 186 -6.90 9.74 -4.53
N PHE A 187 -6.18 10.26 -3.54
CA PHE A 187 -4.80 10.72 -3.67
C PHE A 187 -3.93 10.15 -2.54
N SER A 188 -2.99 9.27 -2.86
CA SER A 188 -2.08 8.67 -1.89
C SER A 188 -0.90 9.56 -1.54
N GLY A 189 -0.48 10.39 -2.49
CA GLY A 189 0.75 11.17 -2.44
C GLY A 189 2.00 10.35 -2.80
N PHE A 190 1.85 9.11 -3.27
CA PHE A 190 2.94 8.26 -3.76
C PHE A 190 2.78 7.98 -5.24
N PRO A 191 3.73 8.42 -6.08
CA PRO A 191 3.65 8.26 -7.53
C PRO A 191 3.43 6.81 -7.98
N ASP A 192 4.12 5.84 -7.38
CA ASP A 192 4.03 4.42 -7.75
C ASP A 192 2.61 3.85 -7.51
N ILE A 193 1.91 4.33 -6.48
CA ILE A 193 0.53 3.97 -6.19
C ILE A 193 -0.42 4.74 -7.08
N ASP A 194 -0.25 6.06 -7.17
CA ASP A 194 -1.17 6.96 -7.86
C ASP A 194 -1.14 6.78 -9.40
N GLN A 195 -0.04 6.27 -9.96
CA GLN A 195 0.06 6.01 -11.40
C GLN A 195 -0.60 4.70 -11.82
N THR A 196 -0.74 3.73 -10.91
CA THR A 196 -1.09 2.38 -11.35
C THR A 196 -2.28 1.77 -10.61
N LEU A 197 -2.43 2.00 -9.29
CA LEU A 197 -3.36 1.26 -8.46
C LEU A 197 -4.79 1.78 -8.61
N LEU A 198 -5.72 0.87 -8.83
CA LEU A 198 -7.15 1.12 -8.69
C LEU A 198 -7.83 0.01 -7.90
N TYR A 199 -8.95 0.33 -7.25
CA TYR A 199 -9.73 -0.62 -6.46
C TYR A 199 -11.05 -0.94 -7.13
N GLY A 200 -11.48 -2.20 -6.98
CA GLY A 200 -12.78 -2.65 -7.43
C GLY A 200 -13.17 -3.99 -6.81
N ASP A 201 -14.20 -4.59 -7.32
CA ASP A 201 -14.76 -5.83 -6.80
C ASP A 201 -13.90 -7.05 -7.14
N LEU A 202 -13.49 -7.81 -6.14
CA LEU A 202 -12.74 -9.07 -6.28
C LEU A 202 -13.43 -10.06 -7.23
N ARG A 203 -14.76 -10.11 -7.19
CA ARG A 203 -15.58 -10.98 -8.05
C ARG A 203 -15.42 -10.69 -9.54
N GLN A 204 -14.96 -9.48 -9.93
CA GLN A 204 -14.60 -9.16 -11.32
C GLN A 204 -13.36 -9.96 -11.75
N ILE A 205 -12.33 -10.06 -10.89
CA ILE A 205 -11.12 -10.84 -11.18
C ILE A 205 -11.46 -12.34 -11.22
N GLN A 206 -12.25 -12.83 -10.27
CA GLN A 206 -12.70 -14.23 -10.26
C GLN A 206 -13.39 -14.59 -11.60
N LYS A 207 -14.32 -13.75 -12.09
CA LYS A 207 -14.95 -13.94 -13.41
C LYS A 207 -13.96 -13.84 -14.59
N LEU A 208 -13.03 -12.88 -14.54
CA LEU A 208 -12.03 -12.70 -15.58
C LEU A 208 -11.12 -13.91 -15.71
N ASN A 209 -10.72 -14.48 -14.59
CA ASN A 209 -9.80 -15.61 -14.53
C ASN A 209 -10.51 -16.98 -14.55
N ARG A 210 -11.85 -17.00 -14.48
CA ARG A 210 -12.68 -18.21 -14.33
C ARG A 210 -12.35 -18.95 -13.03
N TRP A 211 -12.06 -18.20 -11.97
CA TRP A 211 -11.89 -18.75 -10.63
C TRP A 211 -13.24 -19.05 -9.99
N GLU A 212 -13.28 -19.99 -9.08
CA GLU A 212 -14.45 -20.24 -8.24
C GLU A 212 -14.69 -19.09 -7.26
N LYS A 213 -15.89 -19.01 -6.68
CA LYS A 213 -16.31 -17.87 -5.83
C LYS A 213 -15.51 -17.75 -4.54
N ASN A 214 -14.97 -18.87 -4.04
CA ASN A 214 -14.14 -18.95 -2.84
C ASN A 214 -12.64 -18.81 -3.13
N MET A 215 -12.23 -18.57 -4.37
CA MET A 215 -10.82 -18.42 -4.73
C MET A 215 -10.38 -16.97 -4.63
N ILE A 216 -9.22 -16.76 -4.02
CA ILE A 216 -8.58 -15.44 -3.83
C ILE A 216 -7.13 -15.46 -4.32
N GLY A 217 -6.54 -14.29 -4.50
CA GLY A 217 -5.13 -14.16 -4.86
C GLY A 217 -4.21 -14.04 -3.67
N ALA A 218 -4.68 -13.40 -2.59
CA ALA A 218 -3.91 -13.20 -1.36
C ALA A 218 -4.80 -12.79 -0.18
N TYR A 219 -4.28 -12.98 1.03
CA TYR A 219 -4.72 -12.22 2.19
C TYR A 219 -3.75 -11.08 2.45
N GLU A 220 -4.28 -9.90 2.66
CA GLU A 220 -3.55 -8.70 3.02
C GLU A 220 -3.79 -8.40 4.50
N LEU A 221 -2.73 -8.44 5.32
CA LEU A 221 -2.81 -8.33 6.77
C LEU A 221 -2.27 -6.98 7.24
N PHE A 222 -2.91 -6.44 8.27
CA PHE A 222 -2.52 -5.21 8.95
C PHE A 222 -2.18 -5.51 10.40
N VAL A 223 -0.94 -5.28 10.80
CA VAL A 223 -0.50 -5.44 12.19
C VAL A 223 -0.78 -4.17 13.00
N LYS A 224 -0.81 -4.30 14.33
CA LYS A 224 -1.05 -3.19 15.26
C LYS A 224 0.11 -2.21 15.33
N ASP A 225 1.34 -2.70 15.17
CA ASP A 225 2.57 -1.92 15.22
C ASP A 225 3.53 -2.40 14.13
N PHE A 226 4.17 -1.45 13.44
CA PHE A 226 5.10 -1.74 12.35
C PHE A 226 6.30 -2.59 12.80
N SER A 227 6.76 -2.40 14.04
CA SER A 227 7.87 -3.17 14.63
C SER A 227 7.56 -4.66 14.79
N LEU A 228 6.29 -5.04 14.78
CA LEU A 228 5.84 -6.43 14.93
C LEU A 228 5.77 -7.20 13.60
N ILE A 229 5.99 -6.54 12.47
CA ILE A 229 5.80 -7.14 11.14
C ILE A 229 6.63 -8.42 11.01
N GLN A 230 7.95 -8.37 11.24
CA GLN A 230 8.82 -9.53 11.05
C GLN A 230 8.39 -10.70 11.93
N ASN A 231 8.26 -10.46 13.23
CA ASN A 231 7.84 -11.52 14.17
C ASN A 231 6.47 -12.10 13.81
N THR A 232 5.52 -11.25 13.40
CA THR A 232 4.18 -11.70 12.99
C THR A 232 4.24 -12.48 11.68
N THR A 233 5.06 -12.06 10.72
CA THR A 233 5.30 -12.79 9.47
C THR A 233 5.79 -14.21 9.75
N ASP A 234 6.80 -14.37 10.60
CA ASP A 234 7.37 -15.67 10.96
C ASP A 234 6.34 -16.57 11.70
N GLN A 235 5.57 -15.99 12.61
CA GLN A 235 4.49 -16.70 13.32
C GLN A 235 3.41 -17.21 12.35
N ILE A 236 2.97 -16.35 11.43
CA ILE A 236 1.97 -16.71 10.42
C ILE A 236 2.52 -17.78 9.49
N TYR A 237 3.74 -17.61 8.96
CA TYR A 237 4.39 -18.58 8.09
C TYR A 237 4.40 -19.98 8.69
N ASN A 238 4.72 -20.11 9.97
CA ASN A 238 4.76 -21.39 10.69
C ASN A 238 3.37 -21.96 11.03
N SER A 239 2.29 -21.20 10.83
CA SER A 239 0.92 -21.62 11.19
C SER A 239 -0.01 -21.86 10.02
N ILE A 240 0.38 -21.48 8.80
CA ILE A 240 -0.38 -21.65 7.57
C ILE A 240 0.08 -22.89 6.77
N PRO A 241 -0.70 -23.39 5.82
CA PRO A 241 -0.32 -24.49 4.93
C PRO A 241 0.97 -24.20 4.16
N SER A 242 1.75 -25.24 3.89
CA SER A 242 3.09 -25.14 3.30
C SER A 242 3.13 -24.61 1.85
N GLU A 243 2.00 -24.63 1.14
CA GLU A 243 1.86 -24.03 -0.18
C GLU A 243 1.73 -22.50 -0.14
N LEU A 244 1.45 -21.93 1.04
CA LEU A 244 1.32 -20.49 1.23
C LEU A 244 2.59 -19.90 1.80
N ASN A 245 2.93 -18.70 1.33
CA ASN A 245 4.01 -17.88 1.84
C ASN A 245 3.47 -16.63 2.55
N SER A 246 4.20 -16.17 3.55
CA SER A 246 3.93 -14.93 4.28
C SER A 246 5.06 -13.94 3.98
N ILE A 247 4.75 -12.83 3.31
CA ILE A 247 5.73 -11.88 2.78
C ILE A 247 5.52 -10.53 3.47
N PRO A 248 6.51 -10.02 4.22
CA PRO A 248 6.42 -8.70 4.82
C PRO A 248 6.53 -7.59 3.79
N ILE A 249 6.00 -6.41 4.11
CA ILE A 249 5.93 -5.28 3.19
C ILE A 249 7.31 -4.78 2.74
N PHE A 250 8.32 -4.86 3.60
CA PHE A 250 9.67 -4.38 3.27
C PHE A 250 10.41 -5.29 2.27
N ASP A 251 10.03 -6.57 2.14
CA ASP A 251 10.56 -7.45 1.10
C ASP A 251 9.92 -7.13 -0.26
N ARG A 252 8.67 -6.66 -0.24
CA ARG A 252 7.94 -6.23 -1.45
C ARG A 252 8.28 -4.81 -1.87
N PHE A 253 8.60 -3.94 -0.93
CA PHE A 253 8.91 -2.53 -1.11
C PHE A 253 10.14 -2.13 -0.29
N PRO A 254 11.37 -2.49 -0.73
CA PRO A 254 12.60 -2.22 0.03
C PRO A 254 12.84 -0.72 0.31
N SER A 255 12.25 0.17 -0.47
CA SER A 255 12.39 1.62 -0.32
C SER A 255 11.74 2.20 0.94
N ILE A 256 10.99 1.40 1.72
CA ILE A 256 10.34 1.85 2.97
C ILE A 256 11.19 1.61 4.23
N LEU A 257 12.35 0.95 4.10
CA LEU A 257 13.35 0.76 5.19
C LEU A 257 14.25 2.00 5.35
#